data_fb3d78ae89eacd2095ed78068bc61e46
#
_entry.id   fb3d78ae89eacd2095ed78068bc61e46
#
_cell.length_a   1.000
_cell.length_b   1.000
_cell.length_c   1.000
_cell.angle_alpha   90.00
_cell.angle_beta   90.00
_cell.angle_gamma   90.00
#
_symmetry.space_group_name_H-M   'P 1'
#
loop_
_entity.id
_entity.type
_entity.pdbx_description
1 polymer ?
#
loop_
_entity_poly.entity_id
_entity_poly.type
_entity_poly.pdbx_seq_one_letter_code
_entity_poly.pdbx_strand_id
1 'polypeptide(L)'
;VAIGAHLAKKVNIPAQEASKILDAVSFLKDADENSEDKPLLGRRVAIYGGGNTAMDAARTAKRLGADEAMIIYRRDREHMPAHEFEADEALSEGVKIHWLSTIKNMETSSITVEKMQVVDGKAVPTGEYETLEADSLILALGQEADTDFLKHIEGITFKEDGTTVEVNPAMMTGYPGIFAGGDMVPSERTVTIATGHGKKAARNIDAWLRNSIYEKPANNPLVTIEKLQIWFKTNAEKKAQQHLEIEKAVETFDEIVAGYTT
;
A
#
# COMPACT_ATOMS: atom_id res chain seq x y z
N VAL A 1 -9.85 -13.87 -14.10
CA VAL A 1 -9.20 -12.57 -14.29
C VAL A 1 -8.41 -12.22 -13.04
N ALA A 2 -7.15 -11.79 -13.17
CA ALA A 2 -6.27 -11.45 -12.05
C ALA A 2 -5.23 -10.43 -12.52
N ILE A 3 -5.65 -9.19 -12.74
CA ILE A 3 -4.82 -8.12 -13.31
C ILE A 3 -4.18 -7.21 -12.27
N GLY A 4 -4.47 -7.43 -10.98
CA GLY A 4 -3.99 -6.59 -9.90
C GLY A 4 -4.62 -5.20 -9.87
N ALA A 5 -3.98 -4.29 -9.13
CA ALA A 5 -4.32 -2.86 -9.06
C ALA A 5 -3.02 -2.06 -9.23
N HIS A 6 -2.73 -1.60 -10.44
CA HIS A 6 -1.46 -0.99 -10.82
C HIS A 6 -1.58 0.46 -11.31
N LEU A 7 -2.81 0.96 -11.48
CA LEU A 7 -3.02 2.36 -11.84
C LEU A 7 -3.01 3.24 -10.60
N ALA A 8 -2.20 4.28 -10.59
CA ALA A 8 -2.20 5.26 -9.52
C ALA A 8 -3.53 6.05 -9.50
N LYS A 9 -4.11 6.21 -8.32
CA LYS A 9 -5.29 7.08 -8.14
C LYS A 9 -4.93 8.51 -8.46
N LYS A 10 -5.70 9.11 -9.37
CA LYS A 10 -5.51 10.49 -9.78
C LYS A 10 -6.25 11.43 -8.83
N VAL A 11 -5.54 12.44 -8.35
CA VAL A 11 -6.09 13.58 -7.62
C VAL A 11 -5.67 14.84 -8.35
N ASN A 12 -6.64 15.73 -8.56
CA ASN A 12 -6.33 17.03 -9.15
C ASN A 12 -5.87 17.98 -8.03
N ILE A 13 -4.58 18.20 -7.96
CA ILE A 13 -3.98 19.21 -7.08
C ILE A 13 -3.63 20.41 -7.96
N PRO A 14 -4.18 21.60 -7.70
CA PRO A 14 -3.77 22.81 -8.40
C PRO A 14 -2.25 22.99 -8.25
N ALA A 15 -1.56 23.16 -9.37
CA ALA A 15 -0.11 23.26 -9.39
C ALA A 15 0.35 24.25 -10.46
N GLN A 16 1.47 24.93 -10.22
CA GLN A 16 2.14 25.76 -11.23
C GLN A 16 2.80 24.85 -12.29
N GLU A 17 2.98 25.36 -13.51
CA GLU A 17 3.58 24.59 -14.62
C GLU A 17 4.95 23.99 -14.31
N ALA A 18 5.74 24.66 -13.47
CA ALA A 18 7.08 24.19 -13.07
C ALA A 18 7.06 23.19 -11.90
N SER A 19 5.89 22.87 -11.35
CA SER A 19 5.75 21.98 -10.19
C SER A 19 6.01 20.54 -10.60
N LYS A 20 6.83 19.83 -9.83
CA LYS A 20 7.15 18.42 -10.06
C LYS A 20 6.26 17.51 -9.25
N ILE A 21 5.28 16.89 -9.91
CA ILE A 21 4.36 15.93 -9.31
C ILE A 21 4.57 14.56 -9.95
N LEU A 22 4.82 13.55 -9.14
CA LEU A 22 5.08 12.17 -9.54
C LEU A 22 4.02 11.25 -8.90
N ASP A 23 3.69 10.13 -9.54
CA ASP A 23 3.00 9.06 -8.86
C ASP A 23 4.01 8.11 -8.18
N ALA A 24 3.62 7.55 -7.01
CA ALA A 24 4.53 6.74 -6.20
C ALA A 24 4.92 5.42 -6.87
N VAL A 25 4.05 4.82 -7.69
CA VAL A 25 4.34 3.53 -8.34
C VAL A 25 5.39 3.71 -9.42
N SER A 26 5.21 4.69 -10.31
CA SER A 26 6.21 5.03 -11.33
C SER A 26 7.51 5.48 -10.67
N PHE A 27 7.42 6.32 -9.63
CA PHE A 27 8.60 6.77 -8.89
C PHE A 27 9.41 5.59 -8.32
N LEU A 28 8.78 4.65 -7.63
CA LEU A 28 9.45 3.49 -7.03
C LEU A 28 10.03 2.56 -8.09
N LYS A 29 9.35 2.41 -9.24
CA LYS A 29 9.86 1.63 -10.37
C LYS A 29 11.10 2.28 -11.00
N ASP A 30 11.09 3.61 -11.17
CA ASP A 30 12.19 4.35 -11.78
C ASP A 30 13.37 4.53 -10.80
N ALA A 31 13.14 4.36 -9.51
CA ALA A 31 14.15 4.42 -8.46
C ALA A 31 14.94 3.10 -8.29
N ASP A 32 14.59 2.03 -9.00
CA ASP A 32 15.29 0.75 -8.97
C ASP A 32 16.80 0.96 -9.31
N GLU A 33 17.66 0.22 -8.62
CA GLU A 33 19.13 0.30 -8.79
C GLU A 33 19.59 0.11 -10.22
N ASN A 34 18.85 -0.66 -11.00
CA ASN A 34 19.14 -0.94 -12.40
C ASN A 34 18.62 0.12 -13.37
N SER A 35 17.94 1.17 -12.89
CA SER A 35 17.50 2.27 -13.73
C SER A 35 18.66 3.20 -14.08
N GLU A 36 18.91 3.42 -15.36
CA GLU A 36 19.91 4.37 -15.85
C GLU A 36 19.53 5.83 -15.55
N ASP A 37 18.23 6.10 -15.46
CA ASP A 37 17.67 7.44 -15.23
C ASP A 37 16.95 7.51 -13.86
N LYS A 38 17.71 7.78 -12.80
CA LYS A 38 17.12 8.02 -11.48
C LYS A 38 16.34 9.34 -11.44
N PRO A 39 15.16 9.37 -10.82
CA PRO A 39 14.35 10.59 -10.77
C PRO A 39 15.04 11.68 -9.94
N LEU A 40 15.18 12.87 -10.53
CA LEU A 40 15.68 14.05 -9.83
C LEU A 40 14.55 14.63 -8.96
N LEU A 41 14.65 14.56 -7.65
CA LEU A 41 13.59 14.95 -6.74
C LEU A 41 13.73 16.38 -6.17
N GLY A 42 14.96 16.91 -6.16
CA GLY A 42 15.29 18.09 -5.35
C GLY A 42 15.65 17.70 -3.92
N ARG A 43 15.79 18.69 -3.06
CA ARG A 43 16.27 18.49 -1.68
C ARG A 43 15.16 18.16 -0.69
N ARG A 44 13.95 18.66 -0.95
CA ARG A 44 12.78 18.50 -0.06
C ARG A 44 11.66 17.83 -0.84
N VAL A 45 11.27 16.67 -0.38
CA VAL A 45 10.29 15.83 -1.07
C VAL A 45 9.06 15.64 -0.19
N ALA A 46 7.91 16.07 -0.67
CA ALA A 46 6.63 15.79 -0.04
C ALA A 46 6.01 14.52 -0.61
N ILE A 47 5.48 13.67 0.24
CA ILE A 47 4.76 12.44 -0.12
C ILE A 47 3.33 12.56 0.38
N TYR A 48 2.35 12.50 -0.53
CA TYR A 48 0.94 12.61 -0.16
C TYR A 48 0.28 11.25 -0.06
N GLY A 49 0.04 10.80 1.16
CA GLY A 49 -0.57 9.50 1.46
C GLY A 49 -0.20 8.98 2.83
N GLY A 50 -0.71 7.81 3.21
CA GLY A 50 -0.46 7.22 4.53
C GLY A 50 -0.48 5.69 4.51
N GLY A 51 -0.34 5.07 3.36
CA GLY A 51 -0.18 3.63 3.20
C GLY A 51 1.28 3.21 3.12
N ASN A 52 1.55 1.90 3.06
CA ASN A 52 2.91 1.34 2.93
C ASN A 52 3.66 1.96 1.74
N THR A 53 3.00 2.15 0.60
CA THR A 53 3.59 2.83 -0.56
C THR A 53 4.11 4.25 -0.25
N ALA A 54 3.47 4.96 0.68
CA ALA A 54 3.96 6.28 1.10
C ALA A 54 5.22 6.17 1.96
N MET A 55 5.31 5.15 2.81
CA MET A 55 6.52 4.83 3.59
C MET A 55 7.67 4.48 2.66
N ASP A 56 7.44 3.56 1.71
CA ASP A 56 8.43 3.16 0.70
C ASP A 56 8.92 4.35 -0.11
N ALA A 57 8.01 5.20 -0.60
CA ALA A 57 8.37 6.38 -1.38
C ALA A 57 9.21 7.39 -0.57
N ALA A 58 8.87 7.63 0.70
CA ALA A 58 9.61 8.55 1.55
C ALA A 58 11.02 8.03 1.87
N ARG A 59 11.14 6.75 2.22
CA ARG A 59 12.42 6.10 2.49
C ARG A 59 13.30 6.03 1.24
N THR A 60 12.71 5.75 0.08
CA THR A 60 13.40 5.76 -1.21
C THR A 60 13.89 7.16 -1.56
N ALA A 61 13.08 8.20 -1.34
CA ALA A 61 13.50 9.58 -1.55
C ALA A 61 14.72 9.95 -0.69
N LYS A 62 14.77 9.50 0.57
CA LYS A 62 15.97 9.66 1.42
C LYS A 62 17.20 9.00 0.82
N ARG A 63 17.09 7.74 0.37
CA ARG A 63 18.19 6.98 -0.28
C ARG A 63 18.66 7.60 -1.59
N LEU A 64 17.79 8.30 -2.29
CA LEU A 64 18.15 9.10 -3.48
C LEU A 64 18.77 10.45 -3.16
N GLY A 65 19.03 10.76 -1.87
CA GLY A 65 19.76 11.93 -1.44
C GLY A 65 18.88 13.16 -1.12
N ALA A 66 17.58 12.99 -0.89
CA ALA A 66 16.76 14.06 -0.37
C ALA A 66 17.18 14.44 1.06
N ASP A 67 17.45 15.73 1.28
CA ASP A 67 17.77 16.24 2.63
C ASP A 67 16.60 16.04 3.58
N GLU A 68 15.38 16.29 3.06
CA GLU A 68 14.14 16.14 3.79
C GLU A 68 13.10 15.36 2.97
N ALA A 69 12.54 14.31 3.56
CA ALA A 69 11.37 13.61 3.06
C ALA A 69 10.24 13.76 4.08
N MET A 70 9.07 14.23 3.65
CA MET A 70 7.93 14.48 4.52
C MET A 70 6.67 13.84 3.97
N ILE A 71 5.99 13.08 4.82
CA ILE A 71 4.69 12.47 4.50
C ILE A 71 3.59 13.42 4.97
N ILE A 72 2.67 13.77 4.08
CA ILE A 72 1.48 14.55 4.38
C ILE A 72 0.29 13.59 4.47
N TYR A 73 -0.30 13.47 5.66
CA TYR A 73 -1.39 12.54 5.87
C TYR A 73 -2.59 13.21 6.55
N ARG A 74 -3.79 13.00 5.98
CA ARG A 74 -5.03 13.71 6.37
C ARG A 74 -5.66 13.28 7.69
N ARG A 75 -5.25 12.14 8.27
CA ARG A 75 -5.74 11.65 9.57
C ARG A 75 -4.57 11.54 10.57
N ASP A 76 -4.85 11.03 11.74
CA ASP A 76 -3.88 10.75 12.78
C ASP A 76 -3.20 9.38 12.59
N ARG A 77 -2.31 9.04 13.53
CA ARG A 77 -1.57 7.77 13.51
C ARG A 77 -2.49 6.55 13.67
N GLU A 78 -3.53 6.64 14.50
CA GLU A 78 -4.45 5.52 14.77
C GLU A 78 -5.23 5.10 13.52
N HIS A 79 -5.48 6.05 12.61
CA HIS A 79 -6.21 5.81 11.37
C HIS A 79 -5.29 5.65 10.15
N MET A 80 -3.99 5.48 10.36
CA MET A 80 -3.04 5.29 9.28
C MET A 80 -3.10 3.85 8.73
N PRO A 81 -3.25 3.67 7.40
CA PRO A 81 -3.35 2.33 6.82
C PRO A 81 -2.01 1.60 6.68
N ALA A 82 -0.86 2.31 6.81
CA ALA A 82 0.46 1.67 6.84
C ALA A 82 0.62 0.80 8.08
N HIS A 83 1.42 -0.25 7.97
CA HIS A 83 1.79 -1.05 9.13
C HIS A 83 2.59 -0.20 10.12
N GLU A 84 2.33 -0.38 11.41
CA GLU A 84 2.93 0.43 12.47
C GLU A 84 4.47 0.37 12.44
N PHE A 85 5.03 -0.82 12.21
CA PHE A 85 6.47 -1.01 12.13
C PHE A 85 7.11 -0.28 10.94
N GLU A 86 6.43 -0.19 9.77
CA GLU A 86 6.94 0.54 8.60
C GLU A 86 6.95 2.05 8.84
N ALA A 87 5.93 2.56 9.55
CA ALA A 87 5.90 3.97 9.95
C ALA A 87 7.01 4.29 10.95
N ASP A 88 7.29 3.39 11.91
CA ASP A 88 8.37 3.54 12.88
C ASP A 88 9.75 3.47 12.22
N GLU A 89 9.96 2.58 11.26
CA GLU A 89 11.19 2.53 10.46
C GLU A 89 11.39 3.83 9.65
N ALA A 90 10.37 4.31 8.96
CA ALA A 90 10.45 5.57 8.23
C ALA A 90 10.83 6.76 9.14
N LEU A 91 10.19 6.85 10.32
CA LEU A 91 10.52 7.86 11.32
C LEU A 91 11.97 7.75 11.82
N SER A 92 12.46 6.52 12.06
CA SER A 92 13.83 6.26 12.50
C SER A 92 14.87 6.66 11.44
N GLU A 93 14.54 6.53 10.17
CA GLU A 93 15.35 6.98 9.02
C GLU A 93 15.27 8.50 8.77
N GLY A 94 14.59 9.25 9.65
CA GLY A 94 14.49 10.71 9.59
C GLY A 94 13.42 11.24 8.63
N VAL A 95 12.46 10.41 8.22
CA VAL A 95 11.26 10.86 7.52
C VAL A 95 10.37 11.62 8.51
N LYS A 96 9.84 12.77 8.11
CA LYS A 96 8.87 13.53 8.90
C LYS A 96 7.45 13.17 8.49
N ILE A 97 6.51 13.12 9.44
CA ILE A 97 5.10 12.90 9.14
C ILE A 97 4.28 14.07 9.63
N HIS A 98 3.64 14.78 8.71
CA HIS A 98 2.67 15.84 8.98
C HIS A 98 1.28 15.22 9.05
N TRP A 99 0.88 14.86 10.27
CA TRP A 99 -0.43 14.34 10.59
C TRP A 99 -1.51 15.40 10.42
N LEU A 100 -2.76 14.98 10.23
CA LEU A 100 -3.92 15.85 10.15
C LEU A 100 -3.71 16.99 9.14
N SER A 101 -3.18 16.66 7.97
CA SER A 101 -2.85 17.64 6.93
C SER A 101 -3.22 17.11 5.55
N THR A 102 -3.80 17.95 4.72
CA THR A 102 -4.14 17.64 3.32
C THR A 102 -3.55 18.69 2.39
N ILE A 103 -3.06 18.29 1.21
CA ILE A 103 -2.47 19.23 0.25
C ILE A 103 -3.58 19.91 -0.54
N LYS A 104 -3.51 21.23 -0.65
CA LYS A 104 -4.46 22.08 -1.39
C LYS A 104 -3.87 22.61 -2.69
N ASN A 105 -2.60 22.93 -2.68
CA ASN A 105 -1.92 23.54 -3.81
C ASN A 105 -0.43 23.20 -3.78
N MET A 106 0.22 23.18 -4.96
CA MET A 106 1.66 23.09 -5.10
C MET A 106 2.18 24.23 -5.96
N GLU A 107 3.19 24.90 -5.47
CA GLU A 107 3.99 25.90 -6.19
C GLU A 107 5.34 25.27 -6.59
N THR A 108 6.23 26.05 -7.20
CA THR A 108 7.52 25.55 -7.69
C THR A 108 8.40 24.94 -6.60
N SER A 109 8.36 25.50 -5.37
CA SER A 109 9.20 25.06 -4.25
C SER A 109 8.47 25.00 -2.90
N SER A 110 7.15 25.00 -2.93
CA SER A 110 6.32 24.91 -1.71
C SER A 110 5.00 24.22 -1.96
N ILE A 111 4.42 23.69 -0.89
CA ILE A 111 3.05 23.17 -0.86
C ILE A 111 2.24 23.93 0.18
N THR A 112 0.99 24.19 -0.12
CA THR A 112 0.01 24.66 0.86
C THR A 112 -0.78 23.48 1.38
N VAL A 113 -0.74 23.25 2.69
CA VAL A 113 -1.52 22.23 3.37
C VAL A 113 -2.64 22.85 4.19
N GLU A 114 -3.79 22.21 4.23
CA GLU A 114 -4.89 22.53 5.13
C GLU A 114 -4.87 21.58 6.32
N LYS A 115 -5.00 22.12 7.52
CA LYS A 115 -5.12 21.32 8.73
C LYS A 115 -6.47 20.59 8.77
N MET A 116 -6.42 19.38 9.28
CA MET A 116 -7.58 18.50 9.39
C MET A 116 -7.86 18.18 10.85
N GLN A 117 -9.08 17.74 11.12
CA GLN A 117 -9.45 17.09 12.38
C GLN A 117 -10.17 15.78 12.07
N VAL A 118 -10.11 14.83 12.99
CA VAL A 118 -10.86 13.57 12.86
C VAL A 118 -12.18 13.70 13.61
N VAL A 119 -13.29 13.57 12.89
CA VAL A 119 -14.65 13.54 13.45
C VAL A 119 -15.31 12.25 12.98
N ASP A 120 -15.73 11.41 13.89
CA ASP A 120 -16.32 10.08 13.61
C ASP A 120 -15.46 9.24 12.63
N GLY A 121 -14.13 9.24 12.84
CA GLY A 121 -13.15 8.52 12.01
C GLY A 121 -12.90 9.12 10.61
N LYS A 122 -13.56 10.24 10.28
CA LYS A 122 -13.41 10.95 9.01
C LYS A 122 -12.56 12.19 9.18
N ALA A 123 -11.67 12.43 8.22
CA ALA A 123 -10.90 13.67 8.17
C ALA A 123 -11.78 14.82 7.66
N VAL A 124 -11.88 15.88 8.48
CA VAL A 124 -12.68 17.08 8.18
C VAL A 124 -11.72 18.29 8.16
N PRO A 125 -11.79 19.16 7.13
CA PRO A 125 -10.95 20.35 7.07
C PRO A 125 -11.30 21.36 8.17
N THR A 126 -10.29 22.06 8.69
CA THR A 126 -10.46 23.09 9.73
C THR A 126 -10.54 24.51 9.17
N GLY A 127 -10.11 24.74 7.93
CA GLY A 127 -9.93 26.05 7.34
C GLY A 127 -8.63 26.74 7.71
N GLU A 128 -7.74 26.08 8.46
CA GLU A 128 -6.41 26.59 8.79
C GLU A 128 -5.39 26.08 7.78
N TYR A 129 -4.50 26.95 7.30
CA TYR A 129 -3.52 26.65 6.27
C TYR A 129 -2.11 26.86 6.76
N GLU A 130 -1.19 26.07 6.23
CA GLU A 130 0.25 26.17 6.46
C GLU A 130 0.97 25.97 5.13
N THR A 131 2.08 26.70 4.94
CA THR A 131 2.96 26.53 3.78
C THR A 131 4.22 25.78 4.22
N LEU A 132 4.51 24.69 3.51
CA LEU A 132 5.69 23.87 3.70
C LEU A 132 6.58 23.95 2.46
N GLU A 133 7.89 23.97 2.65
CA GLU A 133 8.83 23.95 1.54
C GLU A 133 8.91 22.52 0.94
N ALA A 134 8.75 22.39 -0.37
CA ALA A 134 8.86 21.14 -1.11
C ALA A 134 9.24 21.38 -2.56
N ASP A 135 10.26 20.69 -3.04
CA ASP A 135 10.76 20.81 -4.41
C ASP A 135 10.06 19.82 -5.34
N SER A 136 9.51 18.72 -4.79
CA SER A 136 8.68 17.76 -5.51
C SER A 136 7.61 17.15 -4.62
N LEU A 137 6.56 16.62 -5.27
CA LEU A 137 5.43 15.96 -4.64
C LEU A 137 5.23 14.58 -5.24
N ILE A 138 5.19 13.54 -4.40
CA ILE A 138 4.91 12.17 -4.79
C ILE A 138 3.52 11.78 -4.28
N LEU A 139 2.64 11.37 -5.20
CA LEU A 139 1.27 10.97 -4.88
C LEU A 139 1.21 9.49 -4.56
N ALA A 140 0.95 9.15 -3.29
CA ALA A 140 0.83 7.78 -2.78
C ALA A 140 -0.60 7.51 -2.25
N LEU A 141 -1.61 7.87 -3.04
CA LEU A 141 -3.04 7.88 -2.65
C LEU A 141 -3.75 6.55 -2.90
N GLY A 142 -3.00 5.50 -3.18
CA GLY A 142 -3.50 4.17 -3.49
C GLY A 142 -3.56 3.89 -4.98
N GLN A 143 -4.01 2.68 -5.30
CA GLN A 143 -4.01 2.14 -6.65
C GLN A 143 -5.40 1.68 -7.04
N GLU A 144 -5.64 1.59 -8.34
CA GLU A 144 -6.88 1.10 -8.95
C GLU A 144 -6.58 -0.01 -9.95
N ALA A 145 -7.54 -0.90 -10.14
CA ALA A 145 -7.46 -1.92 -11.17
C ALA A 145 -7.94 -1.34 -12.51
N ASP A 146 -7.25 -1.66 -13.61
CA ASP A 146 -7.71 -1.33 -14.94
C ASP A 146 -8.78 -2.33 -15.41
N THR A 147 -10.02 -2.09 -15.00
CA THR A 147 -11.16 -2.99 -15.24
C THR A 147 -12.11 -2.52 -16.33
N ASP A 148 -11.76 -1.49 -17.10
CA ASP A 148 -12.63 -0.90 -18.12
C ASP A 148 -13.11 -1.94 -19.15
N PHE A 149 -12.27 -2.90 -19.52
CA PHE A 149 -12.62 -3.96 -20.46
C PHE A 149 -13.74 -4.90 -19.95
N LEU A 150 -13.98 -4.95 -18.62
CA LEU A 150 -15.05 -5.75 -18.02
C LEU A 150 -16.39 -5.01 -17.95
N LYS A 151 -16.40 -3.67 -18.07
CA LYS A 151 -17.61 -2.86 -17.95
C LYS A 151 -18.65 -3.12 -19.03
N HIS A 152 -18.23 -3.69 -20.16
CA HIS A 152 -19.10 -4.03 -21.29
C HIS A 152 -19.72 -5.42 -21.18
N ILE A 153 -19.36 -6.21 -20.15
CA ILE A 153 -19.87 -7.57 -19.95
C ILE A 153 -21.10 -7.48 -19.04
N GLU A 154 -22.27 -7.81 -19.57
CA GLU A 154 -23.52 -7.82 -18.82
C GLU A 154 -23.43 -8.76 -17.61
N GLY A 155 -23.91 -8.30 -16.45
CA GLY A 155 -23.90 -9.07 -15.21
C GLY A 155 -22.63 -8.88 -14.33
N ILE A 156 -21.54 -8.31 -14.84
CA ILE A 156 -20.39 -7.95 -14.00
C ILE A 156 -20.72 -6.63 -13.26
N THR A 157 -20.61 -6.66 -11.95
CA THR A 157 -20.84 -5.51 -11.06
C THR A 157 -19.54 -5.04 -10.40
N PHE A 158 -19.54 -3.77 -10.03
CA PHE A 158 -18.39 -3.08 -9.43
C PHE A 158 -18.80 -2.42 -8.11
N LYS A 159 -17.85 -2.22 -7.23
CA LYS A 159 -18.03 -1.38 -6.04
C LYS A 159 -18.25 0.09 -6.44
N GLU A 160 -18.55 0.92 -5.45
CA GLU A 160 -18.77 2.38 -5.64
C GLU A 160 -17.57 3.10 -6.30
N ASP A 161 -16.37 2.54 -6.20
CA ASP A 161 -15.15 3.06 -6.84
C ASP A 161 -15.11 2.84 -8.36
N GLY A 162 -16.03 2.03 -8.90
CA GLY A 162 -16.15 1.73 -10.33
C GLY A 162 -15.01 0.90 -10.93
N THR A 163 -14.07 0.42 -10.10
CA THR A 163 -12.87 -0.34 -10.52
C THR A 163 -12.72 -1.68 -9.81
N THR A 164 -13.25 -1.83 -8.62
CA THR A 164 -13.20 -3.08 -7.84
C THR A 164 -14.35 -4.00 -8.25
N VAL A 165 -14.01 -5.15 -8.85
CA VAL A 165 -15.00 -6.13 -9.36
C VAL A 165 -15.63 -6.91 -8.20
N GLU A 166 -16.95 -6.97 -8.15
CA GLU A 166 -17.66 -7.80 -7.18
C GLU A 166 -17.63 -9.28 -7.57
N VAL A 167 -17.38 -10.13 -6.60
CA VAL A 167 -17.38 -11.58 -6.75
C VAL A 167 -18.18 -12.24 -5.62
N ASN A 168 -18.78 -13.38 -5.95
CA ASN A 168 -19.45 -14.21 -4.95
C ASN A 168 -18.43 -14.99 -4.08
N PRO A 169 -18.88 -15.73 -3.05
CA PRO A 169 -17.98 -16.55 -2.24
C PRO A 169 -17.17 -17.59 -3.00
N ALA A 170 -17.54 -17.98 -4.21
CA ALA A 170 -16.79 -18.89 -5.07
C ALA A 170 -15.74 -18.18 -5.96
N MET A 171 -15.56 -16.86 -5.81
CA MET A 171 -14.72 -16.00 -6.66
C MET A 171 -15.26 -15.82 -8.08
N MET A 172 -16.51 -16.18 -8.37
CA MET A 172 -17.15 -15.95 -9.66
C MET A 172 -17.82 -14.57 -9.68
N THR A 173 -17.68 -13.85 -10.78
CA THR A 173 -18.37 -12.58 -11.03
C THR A 173 -19.87 -12.80 -11.26
N GLY A 174 -20.62 -11.74 -11.52
CA GLY A 174 -22.02 -11.86 -11.90
C GLY A 174 -22.23 -12.49 -13.30
N TYR A 175 -21.19 -12.63 -14.12
CA TYR A 175 -21.25 -13.38 -15.39
C TYR A 175 -20.79 -14.83 -15.17
N PRO A 176 -21.62 -15.84 -15.51
CA PRO A 176 -21.30 -17.24 -15.31
C PRO A 176 -20.02 -17.67 -16.05
N GLY A 177 -19.09 -18.31 -15.31
CA GLY A 177 -17.83 -18.81 -15.87
C GLY A 177 -16.68 -17.79 -15.88
N ILE A 178 -16.93 -16.53 -15.50
CA ILE A 178 -15.86 -15.55 -15.28
C ILE A 178 -15.57 -15.46 -13.79
N PHE A 179 -14.33 -15.75 -13.42
CA PHE A 179 -13.81 -15.67 -12.05
C PHE A 179 -12.79 -14.55 -11.93
N ALA A 180 -12.76 -13.88 -10.80
CA ALA A 180 -11.79 -12.82 -10.53
C ALA A 180 -11.20 -12.96 -9.12
N GLY A 181 -9.98 -12.45 -8.94
CA GLY A 181 -9.27 -12.53 -7.66
C GLY A 181 -8.07 -11.59 -7.58
N GLY A 182 -7.39 -11.56 -6.45
CA GLY A 182 -6.29 -10.65 -6.17
C GLY A 182 -6.78 -9.24 -5.87
N ASP A 183 -5.97 -8.23 -6.20
CA ASP A 183 -6.20 -6.84 -5.79
C ASP A 183 -7.35 -6.15 -6.52
N MET A 184 -7.87 -6.76 -7.58
CA MET A 184 -9.01 -6.23 -8.33
C MET A 184 -10.38 -6.55 -7.73
N VAL A 185 -10.44 -7.36 -6.66
CA VAL A 185 -11.68 -7.71 -5.96
C VAL A 185 -11.66 -7.19 -4.51
N PRO A 186 -12.83 -7.09 -3.83
CA PRO A 186 -12.89 -6.56 -2.46
C PRO A 186 -12.09 -7.42 -1.46
N SER A 187 -10.95 -6.95 -1.02
CA SER A 187 -10.11 -7.60 0.00
C SER A 187 -8.93 -6.71 0.41
N GLU A 188 -8.19 -7.14 1.43
CA GLU A 188 -6.85 -6.62 1.68
C GLU A 188 -5.92 -7.00 0.53
N ARG A 189 -5.15 -6.03 0.06
CA ARG A 189 -4.24 -6.17 -1.08
C ARG A 189 -2.90 -6.71 -0.61
N THR A 190 -2.86 -8.02 -0.33
CA THR A 190 -1.66 -8.74 0.09
C THR A 190 -1.42 -9.97 -0.77
N VAL A 191 -0.16 -10.39 -0.90
CA VAL A 191 0.22 -11.62 -1.64
C VAL A 191 -0.49 -12.84 -1.05
N THR A 192 -0.62 -12.91 0.27
CA THR A 192 -1.29 -14.01 0.99
C THR A 192 -2.76 -14.12 0.57
N ILE A 193 -3.47 -12.99 0.56
CA ILE A 193 -4.90 -12.95 0.16
C ILE A 193 -5.04 -13.28 -1.33
N ALA A 194 -4.20 -12.69 -2.19
CA ALA A 194 -4.22 -12.95 -3.62
C ALA A 194 -4.00 -14.44 -3.94
N THR A 195 -3.03 -15.08 -3.27
CA THR A 195 -2.77 -16.52 -3.36
C THR A 195 -3.98 -17.35 -2.88
N GLY A 196 -4.60 -16.93 -1.78
CA GLY A 196 -5.84 -17.52 -1.26
C GLY A 196 -6.99 -17.43 -2.25
N HIS A 197 -7.17 -16.29 -2.92
CA HIS A 197 -8.16 -16.10 -3.98
C HIS A 197 -7.89 -17.04 -5.16
N GLY A 198 -6.64 -17.14 -5.64
CA GLY A 198 -6.26 -18.05 -6.71
C GLY A 198 -6.59 -19.51 -6.40
N LYS A 199 -6.23 -19.98 -5.19
CA LYS A 199 -6.54 -21.34 -4.72
C LYS A 199 -8.05 -21.59 -4.63
N LYS A 200 -8.80 -20.61 -4.17
CA LYS A 200 -10.26 -20.68 -4.04
C LYS A 200 -10.93 -20.67 -5.41
N ALA A 201 -10.51 -19.78 -6.30
CA ALA A 201 -11.00 -19.71 -7.67
C ALA A 201 -10.75 -21.03 -8.42
N ALA A 202 -9.52 -21.58 -8.35
CA ALA A 202 -9.17 -22.82 -9.04
C ALA A 202 -10.10 -24.00 -8.68
N ARG A 203 -10.41 -24.17 -7.37
CA ARG A 203 -11.33 -25.22 -6.90
C ARG A 203 -12.75 -25.03 -7.42
N ASN A 204 -13.22 -23.80 -7.45
CA ASN A 204 -14.56 -23.49 -7.93
C ASN A 204 -14.66 -23.54 -9.47
N ILE A 205 -13.59 -23.18 -10.19
CA ILE A 205 -13.51 -23.37 -11.65
C ILE A 205 -13.57 -24.84 -12.02
N ASP A 206 -12.80 -25.71 -11.33
CA ASP A 206 -12.82 -27.14 -11.57
C ASP A 206 -14.23 -27.73 -11.33
N ALA A 207 -14.87 -27.37 -10.23
CA ALA A 207 -16.23 -27.79 -9.92
C ALA A 207 -17.24 -27.30 -10.97
N TRP A 208 -17.14 -26.01 -11.36
CA TRP A 208 -18.01 -25.41 -12.37
C TRP A 208 -17.88 -26.12 -13.74
N LEU A 209 -16.66 -26.43 -14.18
CA LEU A 209 -16.40 -27.15 -15.43
C LEU A 209 -16.95 -28.59 -15.42
N ARG A 210 -17.08 -29.19 -14.23
CA ARG A 210 -17.67 -30.52 -14.02
C ARG A 210 -19.17 -30.46 -13.74
N ASN A 211 -19.81 -29.28 -13.85
CA ASN A 211 -21.23 -29.08 -13.49
C ASN A 211 -21.53 -29.52 -12.03
N SER A 212 -20.61 -29.26 -11.10
CA SER A 212 -20.73 -29.58 -9.69
C SER A 212 -20.49 -28.34 -8.83
N ILE A 213 -20.70 -28.42 -7.52
CA ILE A 213 -20.41 -27.38 -6.54
C ILE A 213 -19.24 -27.86 -5.70
N TYR A 214 -18.24 -26.96 -5.51
CA TYR A 214 -17.14 -27.27 -4.61
C TYR A 214 -17.60 -27.24 -3.15
N GLU A 215 -17.51 -28.34 -2.49
CA GLU A 215 -17.72 -28.46 -1.05
C GLU A 215 -16.38 -28.43 -0.32
N LYS A 216 -16.23 -27.46 0.58
CA LYS A 216 -15.02 -27.38 1.39
C LYS A 216 -14.98 -28.57 2.35
N PRO A 217 -13.89 -29.37 2.36
CA PRO A 217 -13.74 -30.43 3.34
C PRO A 217 -13.88 -29.88 4.78
N ALA A 218 -14.41 -30.72 5.67
CA ALA A 218 -14.49 -30.37 7.07
C ALA A 218 -13.10 -29.95 7.61
N ASN A 219 -13.08 -28.94 8.45
CA ASN A 219 -11.83 -28.55 9.10
C ASN A 219 -11.33 -29.70 9.97
N ASN A 220 -10.02 -29.92 9.98
CA ASN A 220 -9.42 -30.82 10.95
C ASN A 220 -9.78 -30.38 12.37
N PRO A 221 -10.04 -31.33 13.27
CA PRO A 221 -10.34 -30.99 14.66
C PRO A 221 -9.16 -30.22 15.27
N LEU A 222 -9.47 -29.20 16.05
CA LEU A 222 -8.43 -28.45 16.78
C LEU A 222 -7.74 -29.40 17.77
N VAL A 223 -6.41 -29.35 17.74
CA VAL A 223 -5.61 -30.04 18.75
C VAL A 223 -5.71 -29.27 20.05
N THR A 224 -6.21 -29.91 21.12
CA THR A 224 -6.26 -29.31 22.44
C THR A 224 -4.87 -29.27 23.08
N ILE A 225 -4.67 -28.37 24.03
CA ILE A 225 -3.38 -28.20 24.73
C ILE A 225 -2.90 -29.51 25.40
N GLU A 226 -3.83 -30.35 25.84
CA GLU A 226 -3.55 -31.66 26.45
C GLU A 226 -2.95 -32.68 25.49
N LYS A 227 -3.24 -32.53 24.18
CA LYS A 227 -2.69 -33.36 23.11
C LYS A 227 -1.38 -32.82 22.53
N LEU A 228 -1.01 -31.60 22.92
CA LEU A 228 0.27 -31.01 22.52
C LEU A 228 1.38 -31.55 23.44
N GLN A 229 2.43 -32.09 22.85
CA GLN A 229 3.62 -32.50 23.62
C GLN A 229 4.45 -31.27 23.97
N ILE A 230 4.01 -30.53 24.99
CA ILE A 230 4.63 -29.25 25.39
C ILE A 230 5.89 -29.42 26.26
N TRP A 231 6.27 -30.63 26.63
CA TRP A 231 7.43 -30.94 27.46
C TRP A 231 8.78 -30.51 26.86
N PHE A 232 8.85 -30.38 25.52
CA PHE A 232 10.02 -29.86 24.81
C PHE A 232 9.95 -28.33 24.55
N LYS A 233 8.88 -27.68 25.00
CA LYS A 233 8.73 -26.23 24.86
C LYS A 233 9.70 -25.54 25.84
N THR A 234 10.66 -24.79 25.31
CA THR A 234 11.59 -24.00 26.11
C THR A 234 11.14 -22.56 26.20
N ASN A 235 11.42 -21.91 27.33
CA ASN A 235 11.24 -20.47 27.52
C ASN A 235 12.51 -19.74 27.00
N ALA A 236 12.83 -19.92 25.72
CA ALA A 236 13.90 -19.17 25.09
C ALA A 236 13.45 -17.74 24.82
N GLU A 237 14.37 -16.81 24.97
CA GLU A 237 14.13 -15.42 24.56
C GLU A 237 13.88 -15.35 23.06
N LYS A 238 13.00 -14.40 22.66
CA LYS A 238 12.69 -14.15 21.27
C LYS A 238 13.93 -13.62 20.57
N LYS A 239 14.41 -14.30 19.55
CA LYS A 239 15.52 -13.80 18.74
C LYS A 239 15.03 -12.63 17.89
N ALA A 240 15.79 -11.53 17.89
CA ALA A 240 15.58 -10.39 17.02
C ALA A 240 16.52 -10.51 15.80
N GLN A 241 16.04 -10.04 14.66
CA GLN A 241 16.88 -9.86 13.48
C GLN A 241 17.83 -8.68 13.70
N GLN A 242 19.01 -8.76 13.12
CA GLN A 242 19.94 -7.65 13.12
C GLN A 242 19.54 -6.64 12.04
N HIS A 243 19.61 -5.37 12.37
CA HIS A 243 19.37 -4.26 11.44
C HIS A 243 20.68 -3.54 11.17
N LEU A 244 20.82 -2.98 9.95
CA LEU A 244 21.89 -2.03 9.68
C LEU A 244 21.71 -0.79 10.53
N GLU A 245 22.83 -0.15 10.88
CA GLU A 245 22.81 1.18 11.51
C GLU A 245 22.09 2.17 10.58
N ILE A 246 21.31 3.09 11.16
CA ILE A 246 20.41 3.98 10.42
C ILE A 246 21.18 4.81 9.37
N GLU A 247 22.35 5.30 9.72
CA GLU A 247 23.21 6.08 8.82
C GLU A 247 23.58 5.30 7.55
N LYS A 248 23.82 4.00 7.67
CA LYS A 248 24.11 3.12 6.54
C LYS A 248 22.84 2.72 5.79
N ALA A 249 21.74 2.50 6.52
CA ALA A 249 20.47 2.10 5.92
C ALA A 249 19.90 3.15 4.95
N VAL A 250 20.15 4.45 5.19
CA VAL A 250 19.70 5.54 4.30
C VAL A 250 20.64 5.79 3.11
N GLU A 251 21.82 5.17 3.09
CA GLU A 251 22.81 5.30 2.01
C GLU A 251 22.83 4.11 1.05
N THR A 252 22.07 3.05 1.34
CA THR A 252 22.06 1.82 0.53
C THR A 252 20.66 1.39 0.12
N PHE A 253 20.57 0.70 -1.01
CA PHE A 253 19.40 -0.07 -1.42
C PHE A 253 19.50 -1.57 -1.07
N ASP A 254 20.59 -1.99 -0.41
CA ASP A 254 20.74 -3.36 0.10
C ASP A 254 19.70 -3.68 1.18
N GLU A 255 19.53 -4.97 1.47
CA GLU A 255 18.69 -5.47 2.54
C GLU A 255 19.15 -4.92 3.90
N ILE A 256 18.30 -4.16 4.58
CA ILE A 256 18.63 -3.53 5.86
C ILE A 256 18.35 -4.43 7.07
N VAL A 257 17.56 -5.47 6.89
CA VAL A 257 17.20 -6.43 7.94
C VAL A 257 17.83 -7.77 7.61
N ALA A 258 18.81 -8.18 8.41
CA ALA A 258 19.47 -9.48 8.24
C ALA A 258 18.50 -10.64 8.54
N GLY A 259 18.75 -11.80 7.93
CA GLY A 259 18.08 -13.04 8.30
C GLY A 259 18.40 -13.46 9.74
N TYR A 260 17.62 -14.39 10.27
CA TYR A 260 17.97 -15.00 11.56
C TYR A 260 19.25 -15.81 11.43
N THR A 261 20.15 -15.65 12.38
CA THR A 261 21.33 -16.52 12.51
C THR A 261 20.89 -17.92 12.96
N THR A 262 21.47 -18.96 12.38
CA THR A 262 21.28 -20.36 12.77
C THR A 262 21.80 -20.64 14.18
#